data_131bbf8ce22d67b98e070ea723c6dfb4
#
_entry.id   131bbf8ce22d67b98e070ea723c6dfb4
#
_cell.length_a   1.000
_cell.length_b   1.000
_cell.length_c   1.000
_cell.angle_alpha   90.00
_cell.angle_beta   90.00
_cell.angle_gamma   90.00
#
_symmetry.space_group_name_H-M   'P 1'
#
loop_
_entity.id
_entity.type
_entity.pdbx_description
1 polymer ?
#
loop_
_entity_poly.entity_id
_entity_poly.type
_entity_poly.pdbx_seq_one_letter_code
_entity_poly.pdbx_strand_id
1 'polypeptide(L)'
;MYRALDADKIIATIDVLQRRIDERFPGAGLARVAADLSAAARDTEAKAKALARPHLLIQLAVGLVILAFVGLIVYAVLNIPAPTNTEATNIVQTLEAVANLAVLAGALLLFLVTLQRRIKRHEALKALHQLRSLVHVIDMHQLTKDPSLVLGQERDTAASPKRVMTTFELGRYLDYCSEMLSLSGKVAALYAQDLDDPVVVEAVNDIEMLATNLSRKVWQKIAILQAATLGQLQRALTE
;
A
#
# COMPACT_ATOMS: atom_id res chain seq x y z
N MET A 1 3.62 11.72 21.63
CA MET A 1 3.06 12.35 20.41
C MET A 1 3.21 11.36 19.27
N TYR A 2 2.11 10.89 18.67
CA TYR A 2 2.15 9.95 17.56
C TYR A 2 2.60 10.70 16.29
N ARG A 3 3.79 10.36 15.76
CA ARG A 3 4.35 10.97 14.53
C ARG A 3 4.32 10.02 13.33
N ALA A 4 4.01 8.74 13.56
CA ALA A 4 4.02 7.68 12.54
C ALA A 4 2.97 6.62 12.88
N LEU A 5 2.49 5.91 11.87
CA LEU A 5 1.65 4.74 12.04
C LEU A 5 2.49 3.58 12.59
N ASP A 6 1.92 2.84 13.50
CA ASP A 6 2.53 1.68 14.13
C ASP A 6 1.98 0.41 13.46
N ALA A 7 2.82 -0.22 12.64
CA ALA A 7 2.45 -1.40 11.88
C ALA A 7 2.02 -2.57 12.78
N ASP A 8 2.74 -2.79 13.90
CA ASP A 8 2.43 -3.87 14.84
C ASP A 8 1.03 -3.70 15.43
N LYS A 9 0.63 -2.46 15.77
CA LYS A 9 -0.71 -2.17 16.30
C LYS A 9 -1.80 -2.36 15.24
N ILE A 10 -1.53 -1.97 13.99
CA ILE A 10 -2.47 -2.20 12.89
C ILE A 10 -2.68 -3.70 12.70
N ILE A 11 -1.62 -4.49 12.63
CA ILE A 11 -1.67 -5.94 12.48
C ILE A 11 -2.40 -6.58 13.66
N ALA A 12 -2.05 -6.21 14.89
CA ALA A 12 -2.75 -6.73 16.09
C ALA A 12 -4.26 -6.41 16.06
N THR A 13 -4.64 -5.23 15.56
CA THR A 13 -6.05 -4.87 15.42
C THR A 13 -6.76 -5.73 14.36
N ILE A 14 -6.09 -6.00 13.22
CA ILE A 14 -6.62 -6.88 12.18
C ILE A 14 -6.78 -8.31 12.71
N ASP A 15 -5.80 -8.82 13.46
CA ASP A 15 -5.86 -10.17 14.05
C ASP A 15 -7.02 -10.31 15.06
N VAL A 16 -7.27 -9.28 15.86
CA VAL A 16 -8.44 -9.24 16.77
C VAL A 16 -9.73 -9.22 15.97
N LEU A 17 -9.81 -8.41 14.92
CA LEU A 17 -10.97 -8.34 14.04
C LEU A 17 -11.23 -9.69 13.36
N GLN A 18 -10.20 -10.35 12.83
CA GLN A 18 -10.30 -11.66 12.22
C GLN A 18 -10.91 -12.67 13.19
N ARG A 19 -10.42 -12.76 14.43
CA ARG A 19 -10.99 -13.67 15.46
C ARG A 19 -12.45 -13.36 15.73
N ARG A 20 -12.84 -12.08 15.87
CA ARG A 20 -14.24 -11.67 16.08
C ARG A 20 -15.16 -12.09 14.95
N ILE A 21 -14.65 -12.06 13.70
CA ILE A 21 -15.39 -12.52 12.53
C ILE A 21 -15.53 -14.04 12.55
N ASP A 22 -14.45 -14.79 12.82
CA ASP A 22 -14.44 -16.25 12.87
C ASP A 22 -15.39 -16.79 13.95
N GLU A 23 -15.37 -16.18 15.14
CA GLU A 23 -16.22 -16.58 16.25
C GLU A 23 -17.71 -16.31 15.96
N ARG A 24 -18.02 -15.21 15.27
CA ARG A 24 -19.43 -14.84 15.02
C ARG A 24 -19.98 -15.46 13.74
N PHE A 25 -19.17 -15.65 12.72
CA PHE A 25 -19.55 -16.17 11.40
C PHE A 25 -18.62 -17.33 11.00
N PRO A 26 -18.63 -18.45 11.71
CA PRO A 26 -17.72 -19.56 11.44
C PRO A 26 -17.92 -20.07 10.00
N GLY A 27 -16.81 -20.24 9.30
CA GLY A 27 -16.80 -20.70 7.89
C GLY A 27 -17.28 -19.68 6.86
N ALA A 28 -17.60 -18.45 7.25
CA ALA A 28 -18.00 -17.41 6.32
C ALA A 28 -16.83 -16.95 5.42
N GLY A 29 -17.15 -16.59 4.18
CA GLY A 29 -16.15 -16.03 3.24
C GLY A 29 -15.45 -14.79 3.78
N LEU A 30 -16.14 -13.97 4.59
CA LEU A 30 -15.58 -12.77 5.22
C LEU A 30 -14.41 -13.09 6.16
N ALA A 31 -14.46 -14.21 6.86
CA ALA A 31 -13.36 -14.66 7.73
C ALA A 31 -12.07 -14.93 6.93
N ARG A 32 -12.20 -15.55 5.76
CA ARG A 32 -11.07 -15.75 4.84
C ARG A 32 -10.49 -14.42 4.34
N VAL A 33 -11.35 -13.48 3.97
CA VAL A 33 -10.91 -12.15 3.54
C VAL A 33 -10.20 -11.38 4.67
N ALA A 34 -10.64 -11.55 5.92
CA ALA A 34 -9.96 -10.99 7.09
C ALA A 34 -8.57 -11.62 7.31
N ALA A 35 -8.44 -12.94 7.08
CA ALA A 35 -7.15 -13.62 7.11
C ALA A 35 -6.21 -13.13 6.00
N ASP A 36 -6.73 -12.93 4.77
CA ASP A 36 -5.97 -12.38 3.66
C ASP A 36 -5.52 -10.94 3.95
N LEU A 37 -6.36 -10.13 4.61
CA LEU A 37 -5.99 -8.78 5.05
C LEU A 37 -4.87 -8.81 6.11
N SER A 38 -4.93 -9.74 7.07
CA SER A 38 -3.87 -9.93 8.06
C SER A 38 -2.55 -10.34 7.40
N ALA A 39 -2.60 -11.29 6.46
CA ALA A 39 -1.43 -11.70 5.69
C ALA A 39 -0.85 -10.54 4.86
N ALA A 40 -1.70 -9.76 4.19
CA ALA A 40 -1.29 -8.59 3.43
C ALA A 40 -0.65 -7.51 4.31
N ALA A 41 -1.17 -7.29 5.52
CA ALA A 41 -0.62 -6.33 6.47
C ALA A 41 0.79 -6.72 6.94
N ARG A 42 1.01 -8.01 7.26
CA ARG A 42 2.34 -8.54 7.63
C ARG A 42 3.34 -8.46 6.48
N ASP A 43 2.91 -8.79 5.27
CA ASP A 43 3.73 -8.67 4.05
C ASP A 43 4.07 -7.20 3.77
N THR A 44 3.11 -6.29 3.98
CA THR A 44 3.31 -4.84 3.85
C THR A 44 4.37 -4.33 4.83
N GLU A 45 4.29 -4.72 6.10
CA GLU A 45 5.28 -4.34 7.12
C GLU A 45 6.68 -4.81 6.74
N ALA A 46 6.82 -6.09 6.34
CA ALA A 46 8.09 -6.66 5.92
C ALA A 46 8.66 -5.94 4.69
N LYS A 47 7.82 -5.65 3.68
CA LYS A 47 8.20 -4.94 2.46
C LYS A 47 8.52 -3.47 2.73
N ALA A 48 7.72 -2.76 3.50
CA ALA A 48 7.98 -1.36 3.85
C ALA A 48 9.35 -1.23 4.54
N LYS A 49 9.65 -2.07 5.53
CA LYS A 49 10.96 -2.13 6.19
C LYS A 49 12.10 -2.48 5.21
N ALA A 50 11.88 -3.39 4.26
CA ALA A 50 12.87 -3.75 3.25
C ALA A 50 13.10 -2.60 2.25
N LEU A 51 12.05 -1.91 1.81
CA LEU A 51 12.12 -0.78 0.90
C LEU A 51 12.76 0.46 1.53
N ALA A 52 12.62 0.65 2.85
CA ALA A 52 13.31 1.70 3.59
C ALA A 52 14.84 1.50 3.57
N ARG A 53 15.32 0.25 3.48
CA ARG A 53 16.74 -0.06 3.42
C ARG A 53 17.31 0.24 2.03
N PRO A 54 18.55 0.76 1.96
CA PRO A 54 19.22 0.92 0.69
C PRO A 54 19.63 -0.45 0.11
N HIS A 55 19.51 -0.63 -1.19
CA HIS A 55 19.98 -1.85 -1.86
C HIS A 55 21.52 -1.91 -1.85
N LEU A 56 22.07 -2.83 -1.07
CA LEU A 56 23.51 -2.96 -0.85
C LEU A 56 24.29 -3.10 -2.18
N LEU A 57 23.77 -3.89 -3.12
CA LEU A 57 24.40 -4.08 -4.44
C LEU A 57 24.52 -2.77 -5.22
N ILE A 58 23.47 -1.93 -5.19
CA ILE A 58 23.50 -0.64 -5.88
C ILE A 58 24.45 0.33 -5.18
N GLN A 59 24.51 0.33 -3.85
CA GLN A 59 25.47 1.13 -3.10
C GLN A 59 26.92 0.71 -3.40
N LEU A 60 27.18 -0.59 -3.47
CA LEU A 60 28.50 -1.11 -3.85
C LEU A 60 28.87 -0.70 -5.28
N ALA A 61 27.92 -0.79 -6.22
CA ALA A 61 28.12 -0.34 -7.61
C ALA A 61 28.43 1.17 -7.67
N VAL A 62 27.69 2.00 -6.92
CA VAL A 62 27.95 3.45 -6.82
C VAL A 62 29.33 3.71 -6.23
N GLY A 63 29.69 3.02 -5.13
CA GLY A 63 31.02 3.13 -4.51
C GLY A 63 32.15 2.74 -5.45
N LEU A 64 31.96 1.67 -6.24
CA LEU A 64 32.94 1.22 -7.23
C LEU A 64 33.13 2.26 -8.37
N VAL A 65 32.04 2.85 -8.86
CA VAL A 65 32.09 3.90 -9.90
C VAL A 65 32.85 5.12 -9.38
N ILE A 66 32.57 5.56 -8.15
CA ILE A 66 33.25 6.69 -7.52
C ILE A 66 34.75 6.38 -7.35
N LEU A 67 35.06 5.19 -6.84
CA LEU A 67 36.46 4.76 -6.61
C LEU A 67 37.23 4.68 -7.93
N ALA A 68 36.65 4.10 -8.96
CA ALA A 68 37.25 4.01 -10.30
C ALA A 68 37.50 5.41 -10.90
N PHE A 69 36.54 6.32 -10.75
CA PHE A 69 36.65 7.70 -11.24
C PHE A 69 37.75 8.46 -10.52
N VAL A 70 37.78 8.40 -9.17
CA VAL A 70 38.84 9.03 -8.36
C VAL A 70 40.21 8.44 -8.70
N GLY A 71 40.31 7.10 -8.79
CA GLY A 71 41.55 6.40 -9.14
C GLY A 71 42.08 6.83 -10.52
N LEU A 72 41.17 7.02 -11.48
CA LEU A 72 41.59 7.45 -12.81
C LEU A 72 42.05 8.94 -12.84
N ILE A 73 41.41 9.81 -12.06
CA ILE A 73 41.88 11.20 -11.89
C ILE A 73 43.27 11.22 -11.27
N VAL A 74 43.48 10.47 -10.18
CA VAL A 74 44.80 10.38 -9.52
C VAL A 74 45.85 9.84 -10.48
N TYR A 75 45.53 8.79 -11.22
CA TYR A 75 46.44 8.23 -12.24
C TYR A 75 46.77 9.27 -13.30
N ALA A 76 45.79 10.00 -13.83
CA ALA A 76 46.01 11.05 -14.84
C ALA A 76 46.92 12.17 -14.30
N VAL A 77 46.68 12.64 -13.05
CA VAL A 77 47.49 13.69 -12.42
C VAL A 77 48.91 13.26 -12.20
N LEU A 78 49.15 12.01 -11.74
CA LEU A 78 50.50 11.48 -11.46
C LEU A 78 51.31 11.18 -12.73
N ASN A 79 50.63 10.98 -13.88
CA ASN A 79 51.28 10.66 -15.15
C ASN A 79 51.28 11.82 -16.16
N ILE A 80 50.90 13.05 -15.73
CA ILE A 80 51.08 14.25 -16.57
C ILE A 80 52.58 14.50 -16.75
N PRO A 81 53.13 14.45 -17.98
CA PRO A 81 54.55 14.73 -18.19
C PRO A 81 54.87 16.19 -17.84
N ALA A 82 56.16 16.44 -17.41
CA ALA A 82 56.59 17.83 -17.13
C ALA A 82 56.56 18.71 -18.40
N PRO A 83 56.17 19.98 -18.31
CA PRO A 83 55.91 20.84 -19.47
C PRO A 83 57.12 21.06 -20.38
N THR A 84 57.05 20.53 -21.63
CA THR A 84 57.97 20.91 -22.76
C THR A 84 57.16 21.60 -23.86
N ASN A 85 57.80 22.40 -24.71
CA ASN A 85 57.12 23.38 -25.64
C ASN A 85 56.09 22.85 -26.68
N THR A 86 55.77 21.51 -26.67
CA THR A 86 54.77 20.90 -27.57
C THR A 86 53.47 20.57 -26.83
N GLU A 87 53.24 21.07 -25.65
CA GLU A 87 52.37 20.46 -24.61
C GLU A 87 50.98 21.07 -24.44
N ALA A 88 50.67 22.23 -25.04
CA ALA A 88 49.33 22.83 -24.94
C ALA A 88 48.23 21.88 -25.50
N THR A 89 48.56 21.17 -26.58
CA THR A 89 47.67 20.18 -27.20
C THR A 89 47.48 18.93 -26.29
N ASN A 90 48.49 18.44 -25.62
CA ASN A 90 48.42 17.29 -24.71
C ASN A 90 47.61 17.60 -23.43
N ILE A 91 47.75 18.81 -22.88
CA ILE A 91 46.97 19.26 -21.72
C ILE A 91 45.49 19.39 -22.10
N VAL A 92 45.19 19.99 -23.27
CA VAL A 92 43.79 20.10 -23.72
C VAL A 92 43.15 18.74 -23.96
N GLN A 93 43.84 17.80 -24.60
CA GLN A 93 43.35 16.43 -24.79
C GLN A 93 43.13 15.69 -23.48
N THR A 94 44.04 15.84 -22.51
CA THR A 94 43.84 15.23 -21.17
C THR A 94 42.66 15.83 -20.45
N LEU A 95 42.47 17.13 -20.49
CA LEU A 95 41.29 17.81 -19.91
C LEU A 95 40.00 17.37 -20.54
N GLU A 96 39.99 17.26 -21.90
CA GLU A 96 38.84 16.74 -22.63
C GLU A 96 38.49 15.30 -22.23
N ALA A 97 39.48 14.41 -22.13
CA ALA A 97 39.30 13.03 -21.71
C ALA A 97 38.73 12.93 -20.28
N VAL A 98 39.23 13.75 -19.35
CA VAL A 98 38.74 13.82 -17.97
C VAL A 98 37.31 14.37 -17.94
N ALA A 99 36.99 15.39 -18.71
CA ALA A 99 35.65 15.97 -18.80
C ALA A 99 34.63 14.95 -19.35
N ASN A 100 34.97 14.24 -20.43
CA ASN A 100 34.13 13.20 -21.01
C ASN A 100 33.86 12.06 -20.03
N LEU A 101 34.91 11.64 -19.30
CA LEU A 101 34.78 10.62 -18.27
C LEU A 101 33.89 11.07 -17.11
N ALA A 102 34.01 12.34 -16.68
CA ALA A 102 33.15 12.89 -15.62
C ALA A 102 31.68 12.88 -16.04
N VAL A 103 31.38 13.22 -17.29
CA VAL A 103 30.00 13.14 -17.85
C VAL A 103 29.51 11.70 -17.84
N LEU A 104 30.31 10.75 -18.32
CA LEU A 104 29.91 9.33 -18.32
C LEU A 104 29.70 8.77 -16.91
N ALA A 105 30.60 9.06 -15.98
CA ALA A 105 30.48 8.65 -14.57
C ALA A 105 29.22 9.28 -13.92
N GLY A 106 28.99 10.57 -14.17
CA GLY A 106 27.80 11.27 -13.70
C GLY A 106 26.51 10.65 -14.24
N ALA A 107 26.45 10.36 -15.55
CA ALA A 107 25.31 9.69 -16.17
C ALA A 107 25.06 8.28 -15.57
N LEU A 108 26.13 7.51 -15.34
CA LEU A 108 26.03 6.18 -14.73
C LEU A 108 25.52 6.26 -13.28
N LEU A 109 26.02 7.23 -12.50
CA LEU A 109 25.55 7.44 -11.12
C LEU A 109 24.06 7.84 -11.09
N LEU A 110 23.63 8.76 -11.96
CA LEU A 110 22.22 9.14 -12.10
C LEU A 110 21.35 7.94 -12.51
N PHE A 111 21.85 7.10 -13.41
CA PHE A 111 21.14 5.88 -13.81
C PHE A 111 20.98 4.92 -12.64
N LEU A 112 22.01 4.64 -11.86
CA LEU A 112 21.98 3.73 -10.71
C LEU A 112 21.01 4.22 -9.62
N VAL A 113 21.04 5.52 -9.29
CA VAL A 113 20.10 6.12 -8.32
C VAL A 113 18.66 6.04 -8.83
N THR A 114 18.44 6.35 -10.11
CA THR A 114 17.11 6.27 -10.72
C THR A 114 16.61 4.84 -10.78
N LEU A 115 17.48 3.88 -11.09
CA LEU A 115 17.14 2.45 -11.11
C LEU A 115 16.67 1.97 -9.73
N GLN A 116 17.37 2.34 -8.67
CA GLN A 116 16.97 2.00 -7.30
C GLN A 116 15.56 2.52 -6.96
N ARG A 117 15.27 3.78 -7.29
CA ARG A 117 13.94 4.37 -7.07
C ARG A 117 12.87 3.64 -7.87
N ARG A 118 13.14 3.29 -9.13
CA ARG A 118 12.18 2.55 -9.99
C ARG A 118 11.86 1.17 -9.44
N ILE A 119 12.87 0.42 -8.95
CA ILE A 119 12.66 -0.90 -8.35
C ILE A 119 11.78 -0.78 -7.12
N LYS A 120 12.10 0.11 -6.18
CA LYS A 120 11.33 0.33 -4.96
C LYS A 120 9.87 0.74 -5.27
N ARG A 121 9.68 1.68 -6.20
CA ARG A 121 8.35 2.09 -6.66
C ARG A 121 7.55 0.92 -7.22
N HIS A 122 8.16 0.11 -8.10
CA HIS A 122 7.49 -1.04 -8.72
C HIS A 122 7.01 -2.05 -7.68
N GLU A 123 7.85 -2.39 -6.70
CA GLU A 123 7.50 -3.31 -5.62
C GLU A 123 6.38 -2.77 -4.73
N ALA A 124 6.44 -1.49 -4.37
CA ALA A 124 5.39 -0.84 -3.58
C ALA A 124 4.06 -0.82 -4.34
N LEU A 125 4.06 -0.40 -5.62
CA LEU A 125 2.85 -0.36 -6.44
C LEU A 125 2.22 -1.73 -6.64
N LYS A 126 3.03 -2.78 -6.81
CA LYS A 126 2.55 -4.15 -6.92
C LYS A 126 1.81 -4.59 -5.66
N ALA A 127 2.33 -4.28 -4.49
CA ALA A 127 1.70 -4.62 -3.22
C ALA A 127 0.43 -3.77 -2.97
N LEU A 128 0.45 -2.47 -3.29
CA LEU A 128 -0.72 -1.61 -3.23
C LEU A 128 -1.83 -2.08 -4.18
N HIS A 129 -1.49 -2.58 -5.36
CA HIS A 129 -2.47 -3.16 -6.29
C HIS A 129 -3.15 -4.41 -5.73
N GLN A 130 -2.41 -5.28 -5.03
CA GLN A 130 -2.98 -6.42 -4.32
C GLN A 130 -3.94 -5.97 -3.21
N LEU A 131 -3.55 -4.96 -2.42
CA LEU A 131 -4.39 -4.41 -1.37
C LEU A 131 -5.67 -3.76 -1.93
N ARG A 132 -5.58 -3.04 -3.04
CA ARG A 132 -6.75 -2.48 -3.75
C ARG A 132 -7.71 -3.59 -4.18
N SER A 133 -7.19 -4.71 -4.70
CA SER A 133 -8.02 -5.87 -5.07
C SER A 133 -8.74 -6.43 -3.85
N LEU A 134 -8.08 -6.51 -2.70
CA LEU A 134 -8.69 -6.96 -1.45
C LEU A 134 -9.82 -6.03 -0.99
N VAL A 135 -9.66 -4.71 -1.11
CA VAL A 135 -10.73 -3.72 -0.85
C VAL A 135 -11.96 -4.00 -1.71
N HIS A 136 -11.79 -4.32 -2.99
CA HIS A 136 -12.90 -4.70 -3.86
C HIS A 136 -13.54 -6.04 -3.44
N VAL A 137 -12.77 -7.00 -2.98
CA VAL A 137 -13.30 -8.28 -2.45
C VAL A 137 -14.15 -8.03 -1.21
N ILE A 138 -13.73 -7.16 -0.29
CA ILE A 138 -14.54 -6.75 0.87
C ILE A 138 -15.86 -6.12 0.40
N ASP A 139 -15.80 -5.23 -0.60
CA ASP A 139 -17.01 -4.63 -1.19
C ASP A 139 -17.97 -5.69 -1.77
N MET A 140 -17.45 -6.68 -2.50
CA MET A 140 -18.27 -7.78 -3.04
C MET A 140 -18.99 -8.56 -1.94
N HIS A 141 -18.37 -8.76 -0.79
CA HIS A 141 -18.98 -9.46 0.35
C HIS A 141 -20.17 -8.71 0.94
N GLN A 142 -20.18 -7.36 0.88
CA GLN A 142 -21.29 -6.55 1.37
C GLN A 142 -22.38 -6.28 0.32
N LEU A 143 -22.10 -6.46 -0.99
CA LEU A 143 -23.07 -6.16 -2.06
C LEU A 143 -24.36 -6.95 -1.91
N THR A 144 -24.29 -8.25 -1.61
CA THR A 144 -25.44 -9.13 -1.42
C THR A 144 -26.15 -8.96 -0.07
N LYS A 145 -25.66 -8.05 0.77
CA LYS A 145 -26.16 -7.77 2.12
C LYS A 145 -27.04 -6.52 2.09
N ASP A 146 -28.26 -6.68 1.58
CA ASP A 146 -29.23 -5.58 1.46
C ASP A 146 -30.17 -5.57 2.68
N PRO A 147 -30.27 -4.45 3.42
CA PRO A 147 -31.21 -4.29 4.51
C PRO A 147 -32.69 -4.47 4.10
N SER A 148 -33.08 -4.06 2.90
CA SER A 148 -34.48 -4.17 2.40
C SER A 148 -34.97 -5.61 2.37
N LEU A 149 -34.07 -6.54 2.07
CA LEU A 149 -34.36 -7.98 2.06
C LEU A 149 -34.67 -8.53 3.46
N VAL A 150 -33.96 -8.09 4.48
CA VAL A 150 -34.14 -8.53 5.87
C VAL A 150 -35.42 -7.92 6.47
N LEU A 151 -35.76 -6.71 6.02
CA LEU A 151 -36.96 -5.97 6.46
C LEU A 151 -38.24 -6.43 5.80
N GLY A 152 -38.18 -7.39 4.87
CA GLY A 152 -39.34 -7.94 4.19
C GLY A 152 -40.03 -6.98 3.18
N GLN A 153 -39.31 -5.96 2.73
CA GLN A 153 -39.83 -4.93 1.82
C GLN A 153 -39.86 -5.38 0.34
N GLU A 154 -39.12 -6.43 0.00
CA GLU A 154 -39.03 -6.95 -1.37
C GLU A 154 -39.39 -8.41 -1.45
N ARG A 155 -39.93 -8.83 -2.62
CA ARG A 155 -40.24 -10.23 -2.94
C ARG A 155 -38.95 -10.91 -3.45
N ASP A 156 -38.63 -12.09 -2.87
CA ASP A 156 -37.56 -12.92 -3.37
C ASP A 156 -37.81 -13.41 -4.78
N THR A 157 -36.76 -13.42 -5.59
CA THR A 157 -36.72 -14.09 -6.90
C THR A 157 -36.00 -15.44 -6.78
N ALA A 158 -36.07 -16.28 -7.80
CA ALA A 158 -35.38 -17.57 -7.81
C ALA A 158 -33.83 -17.43 -7.67
N ALA A 159 -33.29 -16.28 -8.08
CA ALA A 159 -31.88 -15.95 -7.99
C ALA A 159 -31.51 -15.14 -6.73
N SER A 160 -32.48 -14.81 -5.86
CA SER A 160 -32.21 -14.07 -4.63
C SER A 160 -31.35 -14.87 -3.67
N PRO A 161 -30.32 -14.28 -3.03
CA PRO A 161 -29.52 -14.96 -2.02
C PRO A 161 -30.39 -15.46 -0.87
N LYS A 162 -30.12 -16.70 -0.39
CA LYS A 162 -30.85 -17.21 0.76
C LYS A 162 -30.62 -16.33 1.98
N ARG A 163 -31.72 -15.97 2.67
CA ARG A 163 -31.68 -15.17 3.90
C ARG A 163 -31.30 -16.09 5.07
N VAL A 164 -30.10 -15.91 5.60
CA VAL A 164 -29.57 -16.71 6.69
C VAL A 164 -29.24 -15.86 7.92
N MET A 165 -29.26 -14.52 7.80
CA MET A 165 -28.85 -13.59 8.87
C MET A 165 -30.05 -12.89 9.49
N THR A 166 -30.05 -12.77 10.82
CA THR A 166 -30.92 -11.85 11.55
C THR A 166 -30.53 -10.39 11.30
N THR A 167 -31.42 -9.45 11.64
CA THR A 167 -31.12 -7.99 11.55
C THR A 167 -29.86 -7.63 12.34
N PHE A 168 -29.68 -8.22 13.54
CA PHE A 168 -28.50 -8.01 14.36
C PHE A 168 -27.22 -8.56 13.70
N GLU A 169 -27.27 -9.78 13.18
CA GLU A 169 -26.13 -10.39 12.49
C GLU A 169 -25.74 -9.64 11.24
N LEU A 170 -26.75 -9.18 10.45
CA LEU A 170 -26.48 -8.34 9.27
C LEU A 170 -25.78 -7.03 9.66
N GLY A 171 -26.24 -6.36 10.72
CA GLY A 171 -25.59 -5.15 11.24
C GLY A 171 -24.14 -5.41 11.60
N ARG A 172 -23.87 -6.49 12.38
CA ARG A 172 -22.49 -6.87 12.75
C ARG A 172 -21.61 -7.26 11.57
N TYR A 173 -22.19 -7.92 10.56
CA TYR A 173 -21.47 -8.26 9.32
C TYR A 173 -21.04 -7.00 8.56
N LEU A 174 -21.94 -6.04 8.44
CA LEU A 174 -21.64 -4.75 7.80
C LEU A 174 -20.62 -3.94 8.60
N ASP A 175 -20.71 -3.91 9.95
CA ASP A 175 -19.69 -3.29 10.80
C ASP A 175 -18.31 -3.85 10.52
N TYR A 176 -18.17 -5.17 10.45
CA TYR A 176 -16.88 -5.81 10.16
C TYR A 176 -16.36 -5.46 8.76
N CYS A 177 -17.22 -5.38 7.75
CA CYS A 177 -16.82 -4.89 6.43
C CYS A 177 -16.25 -3.47 6.50
N SER A 178 -16.92 -2.57 7.24
CA SER A 178 -16.45 -1.18 7.43
C SER A 178 -15.13 -1.10 8.19
N GLU A 179 -14.96 -1.89 9.26
CA GLU A 179 -13.70 -1.99 10.01
C GLU A 179 -12.56 -2.48 9.10
N MET A 180 -12.80 -3.51 8.28
CA MET A 180 -11.81 -4.04 7.32
C MET A 180 -11.41 -2.99 6.26
N LEU A 181 -12.37 -2.26 5.69
CA LEU A 181 -12.09 -1.17 4.75
C LEU A 181 -11.21 -0.09 5.39
N SER A 182 -11.55 0.32 6.61
CA SER A 182 -10.75 1.31 7.36
C SER A 182 -9.33 0.83 7.64
N LEU A 183 -9.15 -0.45 7.99
CA LEU A 183 -7.83 -1.04 8.23
C LEU A 183 -7.03 -1.21 6.94
N SER A 184 -7.68 -1.52 5.81
CA SER A 184 -7.03 -1.58 4.49
C SER A 184 -6.39 -0.24 4.10
N GLY A 185 -7.07 0.89 4.34
CA GLY A 185 -6.49 2.23 4.15
C GLY A 185 -5.25 2.45 5.02
N LYS A 186 -5.30 2.04 6.30
CA LYS A 186 -4.15 2.18 7.21
C LYS A 186 -2.96 1.30 6.80
N VAL A 187 -3.21 0.10 6.28
CA VAL A 187 -2.16 -0.76 5.72
C VAL A 187 -1.54 -0.11 4.48
N ALA A 188 -2.34 0.49 3.60
CA ALA A 188 -1.81 1.24 2.44
C ALA A 188 -0.91 2.40 2.88
N ALA A 189 -1.32 3.15 3.90
CA ALA A 189 -0.60 4.33 4.38
C ALA A 189 0.81 4.00 4.94
N LEU A 190 1.09 2.75 5.34
CA LEU A 190 2.43 2.32 5.75
C LEU A 190 3.46 2.47 4.63
N TYR A 191 3.06 2.31 3.36
CA TYR A 191 3.97 2.50 2.23
C TYR A 191 4.34 3.98 2.01
N ALA A 192 3.39 4.89 2.19
CA ALA A 192 3.64 6.33 2.04
C ALA A 192 4.53 6.89 3.17
N GLN A 193 4.52 6.24 4.34
CA GLN A 193 5.31 6.67 5.49
C GLN A 193 6.82 6.48 5.27
N ASP A 194 7.21 5.37 4.61
CA ASP A 194 8.61 4.96 4.48
C ASP A 194 9.19 5.22 3.08
N LEU A 195 8.35 5.53 2.09
CA LEU A 195 8.75 5.76 0.71
C LEU A 195 8.25 7.12 0.21
N ASP A 196 9.15 8.11 0.19
CA ASP A 196 8.88 9.44 -0.35
C ASP A 196 8.92 9.43 -1.89
N ASP A 197 7.88 8.80 -2.49
CA ASP A 197 7.69 8.72 -3.93
C ASP A 197 6.27 9.19 -4.28
N PRO A 198 6.11 10.26 -5.07
CA PRO A 198 4.80 10.86 -5.34
C PRO A 198 3.81 9.90 -6.00
N VAL A 199 4.29 8.96 -6.83
CA VAL A 199 3.42 7.96 -7.48
C VAL A 199 2.89 6.94 -6.46
N VAL A 200 3.72 6.56 -5.47
CA VAL A 200 3.30 5.67 -4.39
C VAL A 200 2.32 6.38 -3.47
N VAL A 201 2.57 7.63 -3.12
CA VAL A 201 1.65 8.46 -2.29
C VAL A 201 0.30 8.61 -2.99
N GLU A 202 0.27 8.86 -4.30
CA GLU A 202 -0.97 8.93 -5.08
C GLU A 202 -1.73 7.61 -5.05
N ALA A 203 -1.06 6.47 -5.26
CA ALA A 203 -1.69 5.15 -5.19
C ALA A 203 -2.24 4.83 -3.79
N VAL A 204 -1.58 5.27 -2.72
CA VAL A 204 -2.09 5.17 -1.34
C VAL A 204 -3.34 6.01 -1.15
N ASN A 205 -3.33 7.27 -1.58
CA ASN A 205 -4.50 8.17 -1.51
C ASN A 205 -5.70 7.58 -2.26
N ASP A 206 -5.48 6.96 -3.42
CA ASP A 206 -6.53 6.28 -4.18
C ASP A 206 -7.18 5.15 -3.39
N ILE A 207 -6.37 4.33 -2.69
CA ILE A 207 -6.88 3.23 -1.87
C ILE A 207 -7.63 3.76 -0.65
N GLU A 208 -7.12 4.78 0.04
CA GLU A 208 -7.79 5.41 1.17
C GLU A 208 -9.14 6.02 0.76
N MET A 209 -9.17 6.71 -0.37
CA MET A 209 -10.39 7.30 -0.93
C MET A 209 -11.40 6.22 -1.33
N LEU A 210 -10.96 5.14 -1.99
CA LEU A 210 -11.80 4.00 -2.34
C LEU A 210 -12.40 3.36 -1.08
N ALA A 211 -11.56 3.03 -0.10
CA ALA A 211 -11.98 2.40 1.16
C ALA A 211 -12.97 3.29 1.93
N THR A 212 -12.74 4.61 1.97
CA THR A 212 -13.64 5.58 2.60
C THR A 212 -14.99 5.65 1.88
N ASN A 213 -15.00 5.69 0.56
CA ASN A 213 -16.24 5.75 -0.22
C ASN A 213 -17.06 4.47 -0.08
N LEU A 214 -16.41 3.31 -0.06
CA LEU A 214 -17.07 2.02 0.16
C LEU A 214 -17.62 1.92 1.60
N SER A 215 -16.83 2.37 2.59
CA SER A 215 -17.28 2.41 3.98
C SER A 215 -18.52 3.29 4.17
N ARG A 216 -18.63 4.43 3.46
CA ARG A 216 -19.87 5.26 3.47
C ARG A 216 -21.09 4.50 2.96
N LYS A 217 -20.96 3.70 1.90
CA LYS A 217 -22.06 2.86 1.41
C LYS A 217 -22.48 1.80 2.44
N VAL A 218 -21.50 1.21 3.13
CA VAL A 218 -21.78 0.27 4.23
C VAL A 218 -22.53 0.98 5.37
N TRP A 219 -22.08 2.17 5.77
CA TRP A 219 -22.75 2.97 6.80
C TRP A 219 -24.17 3.36 6.44
N GLN A 220 -24.46 3.68 5.16
CA GLN A 220 -25.83 3.92 4.70
C GLN A 220 -26.73 2.70 4.93
N LYS A 221 -26.24 1.49 4.66
CA LYS A 221 -26.98 0.25 4.91
C LYS A 221 -27.24 0.04 6.41
N ILE A 222 -26.24 0.28 7.25
CA ILE A 222 -26.37 0.18 8.72
C ILE A 222 -27.41 1.18 9.22
N ALA A 223 -27.40 2.42 8.73
CA ALA A 223 -28.36 3.45 9.12
C ALA A 223 -29.80 3.06 8.74
N ILE A 224 -30.04 2.52 7.54
CA ILE A 224 -31.34 2.01 7.10
C ILE A 224 -31.81 0.89 8.03
N LEU A 225 -30.93 -0.05 8.37
CA LEU A 225 -31.23 -1.17 9.24
C LEU A 225 -31.64 -0.71 10.65
N GLN A 226 -30.91 0.26 11.20
CA GLN A 226 -31.19 0.84 12.52
C GLN A 226 -32.52 1.59 12.54
N ALA A 227 -32.76 2.44 11.53
CA ALA A 227 -34.01 3.21 11.42
C ALA A 227 -35.24 2.30 11.35
N ALA A 228 -35.15 1.22 10.59
CA ALA A 228 -36.23 0.26 10.46
C ALA A 228 -36.50 -0.52 11.79
N THR A 229 -35.42 -0.90 12.49
CA THR A 229 -35.53 -1.57 13.78
C THR A 229 -36.20 -0.67 14.83
N LEU A 230 -35.82 0.61 14.88
CA LEU A 230 -36.47 1.60 15.75
C LEU A 230 -37.96 1.79 15.42
N GLY A 231 -38.30 1.86 14.15
CA GLY A 231 -39.71 1.98 13.71
C GLY A 231 -40.57 0.76 14.07
N GLN A 232 -39.97 -0.44 14.06
CA GLN A 232 -40.66 -1.66 14.52
C GLN A 232 -40.90 -1.65 16.02
N LEU A 233 -39.90 -1.25 16.80
CA LEU A 233 -39.99 -1.12 18.26
C LEU A 233 -41.05 -0.10 18.69
N GLN A 234 -41.11 1.06 18.01
CA GLN A 234 -42.14 2.09 18.30
C GLN A 234 -43.55 1.59 18.03
N ARG A 235 -43.80 0.85 16.95
CA ARG A 235 -45.10 0.25 16.67
C ARG A 235 -45.53 -0.76 17.73
N ALA A 236 -44.59 -1.63 18.14
CA ALA A 236 -44.85 -2.64 19.18
C ALA A 236 -45.13 -2.03 20.57
N LEU A 237 -44.73 -0.79 20.82
CA LEU A 237 -45.04 -0.07 22.06
C LEU A 237 -46.37 0.71 22.02
N THR A 238 -46.96 0.89 20.84
CA THR A 238 -48.22 1.62 20.64
C THR A 238 -49.40 0.71 20.43
N GLU A 239 -49.20 -0.60 20.27
CA GLU A 239 -50.19 -1.66 20.29
C GLU A 239 -50.35 -2.27 21.71
#